data_6851e05fd41c601635e94102640d93c7
#
_entry.id   6851e05fd41c601635e94102640d93c7
#
_cell.length_a   1.000
_cell.length_b   1.000
_cell.length_c   1.000
_cell.angle_alpha   90.00
_cell.angle_beta   90.00
_cell.angle_gamma   90.00
#
_symmetry.space_group_name_H-M   'P 1'
#
loop_
_entity.id
_entity.type
_entity.pdbx_description
1 polymer ?
#
loop_
_entity_poly.entity_id
_entity_poly.type
_entity_poly.pdbx_seq_one_letter_code
_entity_poly.pdbx_strand_id
1 'polypeptide(L)'
;MIAKYQLQKSWIWNKKVEDFVAKKIKGYSLNICAGKSTLGSVRLDLDPKDKSIIKGDMRNLPFPDNTFDTVICDPPWKIDYFNRFKPFFECVRVCKVGGVIIYNATWIPESKLVELKEVWVRQDGSFTTASIIGVFKKCRIKIQ
;
A
#
# COMPACT_ATOMS: atom_id res chain seq x y z
N MET A 1 11.86 33.63 -4.18
CA MET A 1 12.08 32.66 -3.10
C MET A 1 12.06 31.28 -3.70
N ILE A 2 13.21 30.63 -3.81
CA ILE A 2 13.30 29.26 -4.33
C ILE A 2 12.89 28.36 -3.15
N ALA A 3 11.72 27.74 -3.25
CA ALA A 3 11.34 26.70 -2.31
C ALA A 3 12.38 25.60 -2.37
N LYS A 4 13.14 25.40 -1.29
CA LYS A 4 14.01 24.23 -1.16
C LYS A 4 13.09 23.00 -1.02
N TYR A 5 12.90 22.29 -2.10
CA TYR A 5 12.32 20.96 -2.03
C TYR A 5 13.30 20.07 -1.27
N GLN A 6 13.03 19.85 0.00
CA GLN A 6 13.65 18.74 0.67
C GLN A 6 13.02 17.47 0.10
N LEU A 7 13.73 16.84 -0.80
CA LEU A 7 13.50 15.43 -1.11
C LEU A 7 13.65 14.68 0.22
N GLN A 8 12.53 14.37 0.82
CA GLN A 8 12.55 13.52 2.01
C GLN A 8 13.15 12.19 1.61
N LYS A 9 14.34 11.91 2.11
CA LYS A 9 15.04 10.62 1.90
C LYS A 9 14.31 9.43 2.54
N SER A 10 13.21 9.68 3.25
CA SER A 10 12.38 8.67 3.87
C SER A 10 10.92 9.02 3.67
N TRP A 11 10.21 8.11 3.03
CA TRP A 11 8.79 8.22 2.80
C TRP A 11 8.05 8.00 4.11
N ILE A 12 7.55 9.08 4.68
CA ILE A 12 6.61 9.06 5.80
C ILE A 12 5.34 9.75 5.31
N TRP A 13 4.22 9.11 5.48
CA TRP A 13 2.96 9.78 5.30
C TRP A 13 2.79 10.92 6.30
N ASN A 14 2.19 12.02 5.86
CA ASN A 14 1.79 13.05 6.81
C ASN A 14 0.72 12.51 7.77
N LYS A 15 0.51 13.19 8.89
CA LYS A 15 -0.41 12.71 9.93
C LYS A 15 -1.83 12.45 9.43
N LYS A 16 -2.34 13.26 8.51
CA LYS A 16 -3.71 13.08 7.96
C LYS A 16 -3.83 11.77 7.19
N VAL A 17 -2.84 11.44 6.37
CA VAL A 17 -2.79 10.18 5.61
C VAL A 17 -2.66 9.00 6.57
N GLU A 18 -1.75 9.10 7.53
CA GLU A 18 -1.52 8.04 8.52
C GLU A 18 -2.77 7.76 9.35
N ASP A 19 -3.46 8.80 9.82
CA ASP A 19 -4.71 8.68 10.57
C ASP A 19 -5.81 8.04 9.72
N PHE A 20 -5.92 8.42 8.45
CA PHE A 20 -6.88 7.81 7.52
C PHE A 20 -6.62 6.32 7.35
N VAL A 21 -5.38 5.95 7.07
CA VAL A 21 -4.98 4.55 6.88
C VAL A 21 -5.15 3.75 8.18
N ALA A 22 -4.74 4.29 9.31
CA ALA A 22 -4.84 3.64 10.60
C ALA A 22 -6.29 3.25 10.95
N LYS A 23 -7.26 4.10 10.63
CA LYS A 23 -8.69 3.83 10.85
C LYS A 23 -9.24 2.67 10.01
N LYS A 24 -8.58 2.34 8.90
CA LYS A 24 -9.00 1.26 7.99
C LYS A 24 -8.37 -0.09 8.34
N ILE A 25 -7.37 -0.12 9.21
CA ILE A 25 -6.68 -1.35 9.60
C ILE A 25 -7.61 -2.19 10.48
N LYS A 26 -7.76 -3.45 10.10
CA LYS A 26 -8.50 -4.47 10.85
C LYS A 26 -7.65 -5.74 10.96
N GLY A 27 -7.64 -6.36 12.14
CA GLY A 27 -7.03 -7.65 12.37
C GLY A 27 -5.51 -7.69 12.12
N TYR A 28 -5.03 -8.83 11.64
CA TYR A 28 -3.62 -9.06 11.32
C TYR A 28 -3.26 -8.36 10.02
N SER A 29 -2.32 -7.43 10.08
CA SER A 29 -2.06 -6.49 8.99
C SER A 29 -0.62 -6.51 8.50
N LEU A 30 -0.44 -6.36 7.19
CA LEU A 30 0.84 -6.20 6.50
C LEU A 30 0.97 -4.78 5.96
N ASN A 31 2.08 -4.13 6.22
CA ASN A 31 2.46 -2.85 5.63
C ASN A 31 3.67 -3.04 4.71
N ILE A 32 3.45 -2.89 3.41
CA ILE A 32 4.44 -3.08 2.34
C ILE A 32 5.01 -1.73 1.94
N CYS A 33 6.31 -1.67 1.70
CA CYS A 33 7.04 -0.42 1.49
C CYS A 33 6.90 0.51 2.70
N ALA A 34 7.06 -0.07 3.90
CA ALA A 34 6.72 0.57 5.15
C ALA A 34 7.57 1.81 5.47
N GLY A 35 8.79 1.90 4.92
CA GLY A 35 9.69 3.01 5.21
C GLY A 35 9.92 3.16 6.70
N LYS A 36 9.49 4.29 7.26
CA LYS A 36 9.51 4.56 8.71
C LYS A 36 8.15 4.44 9.39
N SER A 37 7.12 4.00 8.66
CA SER A 37 5.79 3.81 9.24
C SER A 37 5.81 2.76 10.34
N THR A 38 5.06 2.99 11.40
CA THR A 38 4.85 2.04 12.51
C THR A 38 3.55 1.25 12.36
N LEU A 39 2.77 1.55 11.33
CA LEU A 39 1.50 0.87 11.09
C LEU A 39 1.72 -0.58 10.65
N GLY A 40 0.79 -1.43 11.04
CA GLY A 40 0.76 -2.84 10.66
C GLY A 40 1.37 -3.78 11.69
N SER A 41 0.85 -5.01 11.74
CA SER A 41 1.38 -6.08 12.59
C SER A 41 2.72 -6.60 12.06
N VAL A 42 2.84 -6.67 10.74
CA VAL A 42 4.05 -7.03 10.01
C VAL A 42 4.39 -5.88 9.06
N ARG A 43 5.66 -5.51 9.00
CA ARG A 43 6.17 -4.46 8.11
C ARG A 43 7.25 -5.03 7.21
N LEU A 44 7.19 -4.67 5.93
CA LEU A 44 8.14 -5.14 4.91
C LEU A 44 8.64 -3.97 4.09
N ASP A 45 9.93 -3.97 3.80
CA ASP A 45 10.57 -2.99 2.91
C ASP A 45 11.73 -3.63 2.16
N LEU A 46 12.04 -3.11 0.99
CA LEU A 46 13.22 -3.56 0.22
C LEU A 46 14.53 -3.12 0.90
N ASP A 47 14.49 -1.98 1.58
CA ASP A 47 15.61 -1.40 2.34
C ASP A 47 15.16 -1.07 3.78
N PRO A 48 15.07 -2.08 4.66
CA PRO A 48 14.60 -1.90 6.03
C PRO A 48 15.42 -0.88 6.81
N LYS A 49 14.74 0.03 7.52
CA LYS A 49 15.39 1.07 8.35
C LYS A 49 15.66 0.61 9.78
N ASP A 50 15.05 -0.47 10.21
CA ASP A 50 15.32 -1.13 11.49
C ASP A 50 15.08 -2.65 11.42
N LYS A 51 15.49 -3.35 12.48
CA LYS A 51 15.43 -4.82 12.55
C LYS A 51 14.02 -5.40 12.66
N SER A 52 13.03 -4.58 12.99
CA SER A 52 11.63 -5.03 13.11
C SER A 52 10.92 -5.10 11.75
N ILE A 53 11.55 -4.60 10.70
CA ILE A 53 11.03 -4.58 9.34
C ILE A 53 11.66 -5.74 8.55
N ILE A 54 10.82 -6.56 7.94
CA ILE A 54 11.26 -7.68 7.10
C ILE A 54 11.79 -7.11 5.77
N LYS A 55 12.95 -7.58 5.35
CA LYS A 55 13.47 -7.29 4.01
C LYS A 55 12.75 -8.15 2.98
N GLY A 56 12.14 -7.51 1.99
CA GLY A 56 11.44 -8.22 0.93
C GLY A 56 11.05 -7.32 -0.23
N ASP A 57 10.71 -7.95 -1.34
CA ASP A 57 10.27 -7.30 -2.56
C ASP A 57 8.74 -7.32 -2.65
N MET A 58 8.12 -6.15 -2.83
CA MET A 58 6.67 -6.00 -2.99
C MET A 58 6.09 -6.77 -4.19
N ARG A 59 6.92 -7.13 -5.16
CA ARG A 59 6.53 -7.87 -6.36
C ARG A 59 6.53 -9.38 -6.17
N ASN A 60 7.10 -9.84 -5.06
CA ASN A 60 7.19 -11.25 -4.70
C ASN A 60 7.23 -11.38 -3.18
N LEU A 61 6.08 -11.28 -2.54
CA LEU A 61 5.98 -11.27 -1.08
C LEU A 61 6.24 -12.66 -0.49
N PRO A 62 7.06 -12.75 0.58
CA PRO A 62 7.41 -14.01 1.21
C PRO A 62 6.32 -14.52 2.17
N PHE A 63 5.07 -14.42 1.78
CA PHE A 63 3.93 -14.86 2.58
C PHE A 63 2.99 -15.73 1.75
N PRO A 64 2.31 -16.69 2.38
CA PRO A 64 1.29 -17.50 1.73
C PRO A 64 0.09 -16.66 1.27
N ASP A 65 -0.71 -17.24 0.39
CA ASP A 65 -2.02 -16.69 0.01
C ASP A 65 -2.92 -16.55 1.24
N ASN A 66 -3.79 -15.55 1.24
CA ASN A 66 -4.85 -15.37 2.24
C ASN A 66 -4.33 -15.36 3.69
N THR A 67 -3.27 -14.60 3.96
CA THR A 67 -2.63 -14.53 5.27
C THR A 67 -3.12 -13.37 6.12
N PHE A 68 -3.35 -12.19 5.51
CA PHE A 68 -3.60 -10.95 6.25
C PHE A 68 -5.05 -10.48 6.12
N ASP A 69 -5.58 -9.93 7.22
CA ASP A 69 -6.89 -9.28 7.24
C ASP A 69 -6.86 -7.90 6.57
N THR A 70 -5.73 -7.21 6.68
CA THR A 70 -5.48 -5.91 6.03
C THR A 70 -4.10 -5.90 5.40
N VAL A 71 -4.01 -5.39 4.18
CA VAL A 71 -2.75 -5.19 3.46
C VAL A 71 -2.64 -3.73 3.04
N ILE A 72 -1.54 -3.08 3.42
CA ILE A 72 -1.24 -1.69 3.08
C ILE A 72 -0.05 -1.69 2.13
N CYS A 73 -0.12 -0.95 1.05
CA CYS A 73 0.99 -0.79 0.13
C CYS A 73 1.11 0.65 -0.36
N ASP A 74 2.29 1.22 -0.16
CA ASP A 74 2.69 2.53 -0.67
C ASP A 74 3.91 2.35 -1.60
N PRO A 75 3.70 1.85 -2.83
CA PRO A 75 4.80 1.54 -3.73
C PRO A 75 5.50 2.82 -4.19
N PRO A 76 6.81 2.77 -4.49
CA PRO A 76 7.51 3.90 -5.07
C PRO A 76 6.93 4.25 -6.43
N TRP A 77 6.80 5.55 -6.72
CA TRP A 77 6.15 6.04 -7.95
C TRP A 77 6.99 5.83 -9.22
N LYS A 78 8.26 5.44 -9.08
CA LYS A 78 9.18 5.15 -10.18
C LYS A 78 9.09 3.72 -10.71
N ILE A 79 8.00 3.00 -10.42
CA ILE A 79 7.79 1.68 -11.01
C ILE A 79 7.52 1.85 -12.51
N ASP A 80 8.22 1.05 -13.32
CA ASP A 80 7.98 1.03 -14.75
C ASP A 80 6.56 0.51 -15.07
N TYR A 81 6.09 0.85 -16.25
CA TYR A 81 4.73 0.53 -16.70
C TYR A 81 4.42 -0.97 -16.62
N PHE A 82 5.35 -1.83 -16.98
CA PHE A 82 5.12 -3.28 -17.04
C PHE A 82 5.08 -3.95 -15.66
N ASN A 83 5.79 -3.40 -14.68
CA ASN A 83 5.88 -3.96 -13.34
C ASN A 83 4.88 -3.35 -12.34
N ARG A 84 4.16 -2.29 -12.72
CA ARG A 84 3.28 -1.54 -11.79
C ARG A 84 2.11 -2.37 -11.25
N PHE A 85 1.68 -3.42 -11.94
CA PHE A 85 0.57 -4.26 -11.53
C PHE A 85 0.96 -5.34 -10.52
N LYS A 86 2.20 -5.80 -10.56
CA LYS A 86 2.68 -6.90 -9.71
C LYS A 86 2.50 -6.65 -8.22
N PRO A 87 2.85 -5.48 -7.67
CA PRO A 87 2.64 -5.20 -6.24
C PRO A 87 1.17 -5.28 -5.84
N PHE A 88 0.28 -4.78 -6.66
CA PHE A 88 -1.16 -4.86 -6.38
C PHE A 88 -1.67 -6.30 -6.37
N PHE A 89 -1.28 -7.11 -7.35
CA PHE A 89 -1.67 -8.53 -7.39
C PHE A 89 -1.10 -9.32 -6.21
N GLU A 90 0.10 -9.01 -5.76
CA GLU A 90 0.66 -9.60 -4.54
C GLU A 90 -0.13 -9.19 -3.30
N CYS A 91 -0.54 -7.92 -3.19
CA CYS A 91 -1.46 -7.48 -2.13
C CYS A 91 -2.75 -8.28 -2.13
N VAL A 92 -3.35 -8.48 -3.30
CA VAL A 92 -4.58 -9.28 -3.44
C VAL A 92 -4.34 -10.73 -3.04
N ARG A 93 -3.23 -11.32 -3.45
CA ARG A 93 -2.88 -12.71 -3.15
C ARG A 93 -2.78 -12.96 -1.64
N VAL A 94 -2.01 -12.14 -0.93
CA VAL A 94 -1.74 -12.32 0.51
C VAL A 94 -2.87 -11.84 1.42
N CYS A 95 -3.80 -11.06 0.90
CA CYS A 95 -5.00 -10.62 1.63
C CYS A 95 -6.03 -11.76 1.69
N LYS A 96 -6.66 -11.94 2.84
CA LYS A 96 -7.78 -12.89 2.99
C LYS A 96 -9.00 -12.42 2.21
N VAL A 97 -9.81 -13.35 1.76
CA VAL A 97 -11.15 -13.05 1.23
C VAL A 97 -11.96 -12.30 2.29
N GLY A 98 -12.58 -11.20 1.94
CA GLY A 98 -13.26 -10.28 2.85
C GLY A 98 -12.34 -9.28 3.53
N GLY A 99 -11.02 -9.42 3.36
CA GLY A 99 -10.02 -8.50 3.89
C GLY A 99 -9.96 -7.18 3.12
N VAL A 100 -9.22 -6.24 3.68
CA VAL A 100 -9.08 -4.86 3.19
C VAL A 100 -7.69 -4.66 2.58
N ILE A 101 -7.64 -4.03 1.42
CA ILE A 101 -6.40 -3.60 0.76
C ILE A 101 -6.42 -2.09 0.66
N ILE A 102 -5.38 -1.44 1.17
CA ILE A 102 -5.17 0.01 1.12
C ILE A 102 -3.97 0.26 0.23
N TYR A 103 -4.20 0.84 -0.94
CA TYR A 103 -3.17 0.99 -1.97
C TYR A 103 -3.04 2.44 -2.40
N ASN A 104 -1.82 2.98 -2.29
CA ASN A 104 -1.50 4.34 -2.73
C ASN A 104 -0.86 4.31 -4.11
N ALA A 105 -1.46 4.98 -5.07
CA ALA A 105 -0.97 5.04 -6.44
C ALA A 105 -1.40 6.32 -7.14
N THR A 106 -0.88 6.55 -8.33
CA THR A 106 -1.32 7.62 -9.23
C THR A 106 -2.45 7.18 -10.18
N TRP A 107 -2.94 5.99 -10.00
CA TRP A 107 -4.00 5.34 -10.78
C TRP A 107 -4.75 4.34 -9.88
N ILE A 108 -5.94 3.94 -10.29
CA ILE A 108 -6.75 2.95 -9.56
C ILE A 108 -6.53 1.59 -10.20
N PRO A 109 -5.89 0.64 -9.51
CA PRO A 109 -5.75 -0.71 -10.02
C PRO A 109 -7.08 -1.45 -10.04
N GLU A 110 -7.23 -2.35 -10.99
CA GLU A 110 -8.41 -3.19 -11.15
C GLU A 110 -8.06 -4.67 -11.08
N SER A 111 -8.96 -5.46 -10.51
CA SER A 111 -8.93 -6.92 -10.51
C SER A 111 -10.33 -7.48 -10.28
N LYS A 112 -10.64 -8.59 -10.92
CA LYS A 112 -11.90 -9.33 -10.69
C LYS A 112 -12.06 -9.87 -9.26
N LEU A 113 -10.96 -9.86 -8.50
CA LEU A 113 -10.91 -10.36 -7.12
C LEU A 113 -11.14 -9.28 -6.06
N VAL A 114 -11.30 -8.03 -6.47
CA VAL A 114 -11.47 -6.91 -5.54
C VAL A 114 -12.62 -6.00 -5.95
N GLU A 115 -13.19 -5.36 -4.96
CA GLU A 115 -14.18 -4.30 -5.10
C GLU A 115 -13.60 -3.02 -4.49
N LEU A 116 -13.57 -1.93 -5.27
CA LEU A 116 -13.21 -0.62 -4.77
C LEU A 116 -14.32 -0.09 -3.87
N LYS A 117 -14.00 0.21 -2.61
CA LYS A 117 -14.96 0.70 -1.61
C LYS A 117 -14.87 2.20 -1.37
N GLU A 118 -13.66 2.74 -1.40
CA GLU A 118 -13.42 4.13 -1.05
C GLU A 118 -12.18 4.64 -1.78
N VAL A 119 -12.20 5.90 -2.13
CA VAL A 119 -11.07 6.62 -2.73
C VAL A 119 -10.82 7.89 -1.93
N TRP A 120 -9.56 8.11 -1.55
CA TRP A 120 -9.13 9.35 -0.96
C TRP A 120 -8.01 9.96 -1.78
N VAL A 121 -8.21 11.20 -2.22
CA VAL A 121 -7.20 11.94 -2.96
C VAL A 121 -6.30 12.68 -1.97
N ARG A 122 -5.01 12.39 -2.03
CA ARG A 122 -4.02 13.08 -1.20
C ARG A 122 -3.81 14.52 -1.69
N GLN A 123 -3.86 15.44 -0.76
CA GLN A 123 -3.56 16.86 -0.96
C GLN A 123 -2.43 17.27 -0.01
N ASP A 124 -1.24 16.74 -0.22
CA ASP A 124 -0.10 16.98 0.67
C ASP A 124 0.93 17.98 0.09
N GLY A 125 0.50 18.84 -0.81
CA GLY A 125 1.29 19.96 -1.31
C GLY A 125 2.42 19.57 -2.26
N SER A 126 2.44 18.37 -2.76
CA SER A 126 3.36 17.98 -3.81
C SER A 126 2.90 18.54 -5.16
N PHE A 127 3.75 19.30 -5.80
CA PHE A 127 3.43 19.98 -7.08
C PHE A 127 3.36 19.04 -8.28
N THR A 128 3.75 17.80 -8.16
CA THR A 128 4.04 16.99 -9.34
C THR A 128 2.99 15.94 -9.64
N THR A 129 2.30 15.38 -8.65
CA THR A 129 1.35 14.31 -8.93
C THR A 129 0.36 14.14 -7.78
N ALA A 130 -0.92 14.17 -8.08
CA ALA A 130 -1.93 13.72 -7.13
C ALA A 130 -1.75 12.21 -6.88
N SER A 131 -1.72 11.78 -5.63
CA SER A 131 -1.83 10.36 -5.31
C SER A 131 -3.21 10.02 -4.79
N ILE A 132 -3.62 8.81 -5.09
CA ILE A 132 -4.94 8.28 -4.77
C ILE A 132 -4.74 7.10 -3.83
N ILE A 133 -5.39 7.15 -2.66
CA ILE A 133 -5.47 6.01 -1.77
C ILE A 133 -6.78 5.30 -2.06
N GLY A 134 -6.70 4.12 -2.65
CA GLY A 134 -7.84 3.23 -2.86
C GLY A 134 -7.98 2.28 -1.69
N VAL A 135 -9.21 2.12 -1.21
CA VAL A 135 -9.58 1.11 -0.22
C VAL A 135 -10.43 0.05 -0.92
N PHE A 136 -9.91 -1.17 -0.95
CA PHE A 136 -10.50 -2.30 -1.66
C PHE A 136 -10.91 -3.38 -0.66
N LYS A 137 -11.92 -4.15 -1.02
CA LYS A 137 -12.30 -5.39 -0.35
C LYS A 137 -11.99 -6.57 -1.27
N LYS A 138 -11.26 -7.57 -0.78
CA LYS A 138 -11.07 -8.81 -1.54
C LYS A 138 -12.35 -9.64 -1.57
N CYS A 139 -12.76 -10.02 -2.75
CA CYS A 139 -13.97 -10.80 -3.01
C CYS A 139 -13.62 -12.22 -3.48
N ARG A 140 -14.55 -13.13 -3.37
CA ARG A 140 -14.49 -14.42 -4.06
C ARG A 140 -14.79 -14.22 -5.53
N ILE A 141 -14.13 -14.99 -6.41
CA ILE A 141 -14.56 -15.08 -7.80
C ILE A 141 -15.99 -15.65 -7.80
N LYS A 142 -16.93 -14.88 -8.34
CA LYS A 142 -18.23 -15.44 -8.65
C LYS A 142 -18.05 -16.31 -9.90
N ILE A 143 -18.07 -17.62 -9.73
CA ILE A 143 -18.18 -18.56 -10.85
C ILE A 143 -19.60 -18.40 -11.37
N GLN A 144 -19.73 -17.83 -12.58
CA GLN A 144 -20.99 -17.80 -13.31
C GLN A 144 -21.23 -19.16 -13.93
#